data_c6fb46f0e0b8dbc1a70d4321084480a3
#
_entry.id   c6fb46f0e0b8dbc1a70d4321084480a3
#
_cell.length_a   1.000
_cell.length_b   1.000
_cell.length_c   1.000
_cell.angle_alpha   90.00
_cell.angle_beta   90.00
_cell.angle_gamma   90.00
#
_symmetry.space_group_name_H-M   'P 1'
#
loop_
_entity.id
_entity.type
_entity.pdbx_description
1 polymer ?
#
loop_
_entity_poly.entity_id
_entity_poly.type
_entity_poly.pdbx_seq_one_letter_code
_entity_poly.pdbx_strand_id
1 'polypeptide(L)'
;NAGRSLFRMFLNSHGVNGYQKIANPIDPNKPLIIQWGVQSESIIGTFPIAFPNEAFIVVASAKIEYAPWDASVTSSWIISKTQFRVGCGQVNGSLLYWVALGN
;
A
#
# COMPACT_ATOMS: atom_id res chain seq x y z
N ASN A 1 -10.69 4.02 -28.59
CA ASN A 1 -9.75 3.58 -29.61
C ASN A 1 -8.72 2.62 -29.01
N ALA A 2 -7.95 1.94 -29.83
CA ALA A 2 -7.02 0.91 -29.42
C ALA A 2 -5.92 1.43 -28.48
N GLY A 3 -5.35 2.58 -28.75
CA GLY A 3 -4.30 3.15 -27.91
C GLY A 3 -4.82 3.50 -26.52
N ARG A 4 -6.03 3.98 -26.45
CA ARG A 4 -6.65 4.33 -25.18
C ARG A 4 -6.97 3.08 -24.35
N SER A 5 -7.43 2.03 -25.00
CA SER A 5 -7.69 0.75 -24.31
C SER A 5 -6.40 0.12 -23.81
N LEU A 6 -5.35 0.14 -24.62
CA LEU A 6 -4.06 -0.36 -24.22
C LEU A 6 -3.51 0.42 -23.02
N PHE A 7 -3.63 1.75 -23.04
CA PHE A 7 -3.21 2.57 -21.93
C PHE A 7 -3.98 2.21 -20.67
N ARG A 8 -5.27 1.96 -20.78
CA ARG A 8 -6.10 1.56 -19.63
C ARG A 8 -5.69 0.22 -19.03
N MET A 9 -5.14 -0.70 -19.81
CA MET A 9 -4.64 -1.97 -19.29
C MET A 9 -3.50 -1.76 -18.30
N PHE A 10 -2.75 -0.68 -18.44
CA PHE A 10 -1.67 -0.31 -17.53
C PHE A 10 -2.09 0.74 -16.51
N LEU A 11 -3.31 1.25 -16.64
CA LEU A 11 -3.82 2.18 -15.66
C LEU A 11 -4.09 1.48 -14.36
N ASN A 12 -4.00 2.25 -13.40
CA ASN A 12 -3.95 1.86 -12.03
C ASN A 12 -5.14 2.48 -11.32
N SER A 13 -5.47 1.98 -10.18
CA SER A 13 -6.54 2.55 -9.39
C SER A 13 -5.97 3.68 -8.54
N HIS A 14 -6.47 4.90 -8.74
CA HIS A 14 -6.07 6.07 -7.98
C HIS A 14 -7.24 6.56 -7.15
N GLY A 15 -7.28 6.17 -5.92
CA GLY A 15 -8.28 6.59 -4.96
C GLY A 15 -7.62 6.70 -3.60
N VAL A 16 -8.44 6.67 -2.55
CA VAL A 16 -7.93 6.63 -1.18
C VAL A 16 -7.10 5.36 -0.97
N ASN A 17 -7.55 4.26 -1.55
CA ASN A 17 -6.79 3.03 -1.65
C ASN A 17 -6.52 2.79 -3.13
N GLY A 18 -5.29 2.53 -3.48
CA GLY A 18 -4.97 2.39 -4.88
C GLY A 18 -3.59 1.81 -5.14
N TYR A 19 -3.24 1.79 -6.41
CA TYR A 19 -1.94 1.29 -6.85
C TYR A 19 -1.52 1.94 -8.16
N GLN A 20 -0.24 1.91 -8.41
CA GLN A 20 0.40 2.37 -9.64
C GLN A 20 1.48 1.39 -10.03
N LYS A 21 1.47 0.95 -11.28
CA LYS A 21 2.54 0.12 -11.84
C LYS A 21 3.47 0.99 -12.66
N ILE A 22 4.77 0.78 -12.46
CA ILE A 22 5.83 1.47 -13.20
C ILE A 22 6.60 0.40 -13.95
N ALA A 23 6.66 0.53 -15.26
CA ALA A 23 7.33 -0.44 -16.11
C ALA A 23 8.81 -0.57 -15.75
N ASN A 24 9.30 -1.81 -15.76
CA ASN A 24 10.71 -2.10 -15.61
C ASN A 24 11.26 -2.44 -17.00
N PRO A 25 12.05 -1.55 -17.60
CA PRO A 25 12.56 -1.81 -18.96
C PRO A 25 13.55 -2.97 -19.04
N ILE A 26 14.14 -3.34 -17.91
CA ILE A 26 15.10 -4.46 -17.87
C ILE A 26 14.37 -5.78 -17.75
N ASP A 27 13.31 -5.83 -16.97
CA ASP A 27 12.50 -7.04 -16.77
C ASP A 27 11.02 -6.68 -16.79
N PRO A 28 10.35 -6.80 -17.95
CA PRO A 28 8.94 -6.44 -18.08
C PRO A 28 8.00 -7.24 -17.17
N ASN A 29 8.44 -8.40 -16.68
CA ASN A 29 7.63 -9.23 -15.78
C ASN A 29 7.71 -8.79 -14.32
N LYS A 30 8.54 -7.81 -14.03
CA LYS A 30 8.74 -7.30 -12.67
C LYS A 30 8.61 -5.78 -12.61
N PRO A 31 7.44 -5.22 -12.97
CA PRO A 31 7.22 -3.78 -12.82
C PRO A 31 7.26 -3.42 -11.34
N LEU A 32 7.74 -2.22 -11.05
CA LEU A 32 7.60 -1.70 -9.70
C LEU A 32 6.12 -1.37 -9.46
N ILE A 33 5.59 -1.84 -8.37
CA ILE A 33 4.20 -1.58 -7.99
C ILE A 33 4.20 -0.81 -6.69
N ILE A 34 3.56 0.36 -6.71
CA ILE A 34 3.35 1.19 -5.54
C ILE A 34 1.89 1.05 -5.16
N GLN A 35 1.62 0.71 -3.91
CA GLN A 35 0.26 0.62 -3.39
C GLN A 35 0.13 1.49 -2.15
N TRP A 36 -1.07 1.99 -1.89
CA TRP A 36 -1.31 2.88 -0.75
C TRP A 36 -2.75 2.76 -0.28
N GLY A 37 -2.97 3.23 0.92
CA GLY A 37 -4.31 3.22 1.45
C GLY A 37 -4.40 3.67 2.90
N VAL A 38 -5.56 3.42 3.47
CA VAL A 38 -5.85 3.64 4.87
C VAL A 38 -6.31 2.31 5.45
N GLN A 39 -5.79 1.95 6.61
CA GLN A 39 -6.06 0.68 7.25
C GLN A 39 -6.25 0.88 8.74
N SER A 40 -7.20 0.16 9.31
CA SER A 40 -7.42 0.14 10.75
C SER A 40 -6.28 -0.62 11.45
N GLU A 41 -5.95 -0.15 12.63
CA GLU A 41 -4.94 -0.78 13.47
C GLU A 41 -5.29 -2.24 13.77
N SER A 42 -4.25 -3.07 13.79
CA SER A 42 -4.30 -4.48 14.20
C SER A 42 -5.21 -5.39 13.37
N ILE A 43 -5.80 -4.87 12.32
CA ILE A 43 -6.59 -5.67 11.39
C ILE A 43 -5.71 -6.04 10.22
N ILE A 44 -5.81 -7.30 9.78
CA ILE A 44 -5.09 -7.72 8.58
C ILE A 44 -5.62 -6.94 7.40
N GLY A 45 -4.73 -6.21 6.72
CA GLY A 45 -5.05 -5.48 5.52
C GLY A 45 -4.78 -6.33 4.28
N THR A 46 -5.54 -6.05 3.24
CA THR A 46 -5.34 -6.67 1.93
C THR A 46 -4.89 -5.58 0.97
N PHE A 47 -3.80 -5.81 0.26
CA PHE A 47 -3.35 -4.86 -0.76
C PHE A 47 -4.42 -4.71 -1.84
N PRO A 48 -4.57 -3.52 -2.43
CA PRO A 48 -5.49 -3.32 -3.56
C PRO A 48 -5.33 -4.36 -4.67
N ILE A 49 -4.09 -4.76 -4.96
CA ILE A 49 -3.81 -5.90 -5.82
C ILE A 49 -2.73 -6.76 -5.17
N ALA A 50 -2.70 -8.04 -5.53
CA ALA A 50 -1.60 -8.90 -5.11
C ALA A 50 -0.30 -8.46 -5.79
N PHE A 51 0.81 -8.47 -5.06
CA PHE A 51 2.12 -8.34 -5.70
C PHE A 51 2.42 -9.66 -6.42
N PRO A 52 2.62 -9.64 -7.73
CA PRO A 52 2.85 -10.89 -8.48
C PRO A 52 4.09 -11.67 -8.05
N ASN A 53 5.15 -10.96 -7.70
CA ASN A 53 6.41 -11.60 -7.36
C ASN A 53 6.76 -11.45 -5.90
N GLU A 54 6.87 -10.23 -5.40
CA GLU A 54 7.32 -9.99 -4.03
C GLU A 54 6.81 -8.65 -3.51
N ALA A 55 6.42 -8.63 -2.25
CA ALA A 55 6.19 -7.41 -1.51
C ALA A 55 7.48 -7.06 -0.76
N PHE A 56 8.03 -5.87 -1.01
CA PHE A 56 9.33 -5.48 -0.47
C PHE A 56 9.20 -4.82 0.89
N ILE A 57 8.37 -3.79 0.96
CA ILE A 57 8.21 -2.98 2.17
C ILE A 57 6.78 -2.52 2.28
N VAL A 58 6.37 -2.29 3.50
CA VAL A 58 5.18 -1.52 3.82
C VAL A 58 5.55 -0.58 4.96
N VAL A 59 5.16 0.68 4.82
CA VAL A 59 5.35 1.70 5.85
C VAL A 59 4.02 2.33 6.18
N ALA A 60 3.86 2.75 7.42
CA ALA A 60 2.61 3.31 7.88
C ALA A 60 2.86 4.51 8.78
N SER A 61 1.86 5.41 8.81
CA SER A 61 1.84 6.56 9.68
C SER A 61 0.44 6.74 10.23
N ALA A 62 0.33 7.01 11.50
CA ALA A 62 -0.97 7.21 12.13
C ALA A 62 -1.69 8.43 11.53
N LYS A 63 -2.98 8.25 11.23
CA LYS A 63 -3.84 9.35 10.80
C LYS A 63 -4.40 10.02 12.05
N ILE A 64 -3.76 11.08 12.47
CA ILE A 64 -4.15 11.82 13.67
C ILE A 64 -4.52 13.24 13.29
N GLU A 65 -5.72 13.64 13.69
CA GLU A 65 -6.25 14.95 13.32
C GLU A 65 -5.94 16.01 14.38
N TYR A 66 -5.55 15.57 15.57
CA TYR A 66 -5.20 16.46 16.67
C TYR A 66 -4.09 15.81 17.49
N ALA A 67 -3.38 16.61 18.27
CA ALA A 67 -2.31 16.16 19.15
C ALA A 67 -1.31 15.21 18.45
N PRO A 68 -0.71 15.62 17.33
CA PRO A 68 0.17 14.73 16.59
C PRO A 68 1.42 14.30 17.36
N TRP A 69 1.80 15.05 18.39
CA TRP A 69 2.91 14.68 19.26
C TRP A 69 2.60 13.51 20.19
N ASP A 70 1.32 13.16 20.34
CA ASP A 70 0.92 11.97 21.10
C ASP A 70 0.98 10.71 20.24
N ALA A 71 1.25 10.86 18.96
CA ALA A 71 1.38 9.71 18.09
C ALA A 71 2.54 8.85 18.56
N SER A 72 2.23 7.64 18.88
CA SER A 72 3.22 6.70 19.34
C SER A 72 3.87 6.01 18.14
N VAL A 73 4.77 5.11 18.45
CA VAL A 73 5.45 4.30 17.46
C VAL A 73 4.43 3.57 16.57
N THR A 74 4.59 3.72 15.27
CA THR A 74 3.86 2.92 14.31
C THR A 74 4.69 1.73 13.89
N SER A 75 4.03 0.64 13.59
CA SER A 75 4.68 -0.57 13.12
C SER A 75 3.96 -1.11 11.90
N SER A 76 4.70 -1.82 11.08
CA SER A 76 4.15 -2.42 9.89
C SER A 76 4.93 -3.67 9.53
N TRP A 77 4.24 -4.65 8.95
CA TRP A 77 4.93 -5.83 8.43
C TRP A 77 4.12 -6.48 7.33
N ILE A 78 4.85 -7.14 6.44
CA ILE A 78 4.28 -7.88 5.33
C ILE A 78 3.97 -9.29 5.81
N ILE A 79 2.74 -9.75 5.56
CA ILE A 79 2.33 -11.12 5.83
C ILE A 79 2.57 -11.98 4.60
N SER A 80 2.18 -11.47 3.43
CA SER A 80 2.27 -12.19 2.17
C SER A 80 2.23 -11.23 0.99
N LYS A 81 2.17 -11.75 -0.21
CA LYS A 81 2.00 -10.94 -1.42
C LYS A 81 0.65 -10.23 -1.48
N THR A 82 -0.29 -10.63 -0.66
CA THR A 82 -1.64 -10.08 -0.67
C THR A 82 -2.02 -9.37 0.61
N GLN A 83 -1.30 -9.60 1.71
CA GLN A 83 -1.71 -9.14 3.04
C GLN A 83 -0.58 -8.49 3.82
N PHE A 84 -0.96 -7.59 4.70
CA PHE A 84 -0.04 -6.88 5.58
C PHE A 84 -0.74 -6.54 6.88
N ARG A 85 0.02 -6.04 7.85
CA ARG A 85 -0.54 -5.45 9.07
C ARG A 85 0.16 -4.15 9.39
N VAL A 86 -0.59 -3.24 10.00
CA VAL A 86 -0.07 -1.98 10.52
C VAL A 86 -0.61 -1.79 11.92
N GLY A 87 0.15 -1.11 12.74
CA GLY A 87 -0.24 -0.89 14.12
C GLY A 87 0.28 0.44 14.66
N CYS A 88 -0.41 0.91 15.70
CA CYS A 88 -0.02 2.11 16.43
C CYS A 88 -0.13 1.81 17.92
N GLY A 89 0.93 2.06 18.67
CA GLY A 89 1.06 1.52 20.02
C GLY A 89 0.18 2.14 21.10
N GLN A 90 -0.38 3.33 20.89
CA GLN A 90 -1.09 4.02 21.97
C GLN A 90 -2.57 4.23 21.73
N VAL A 91 -3.03 4.18 20.51
CA VAL A 91 -4.42 4.52 20.20
C VAL A 91 -5.10 3.34 19.52
N ASN A 92 -5.96 2.68 20.28
CA ASN A 92 -6.72 1.54 19.74
C ASN A 92 -7.74 2.02 18.72
N GLY A 93 -7.88 1.27 17.64
CA GLY A 93 -8.86 1.58 16.61
C GLY A 93 -8.45 2.72 15.69
N SER A 94 -7.21 3.16 15.77
CA SER A 94 -6.71 4.21 14.91
C SER A 94 -6.67 3.79 13.45
N LEU A 95 -6.84 4.77 12.58
CA LEU A 95 -6.56 4.60 11.15
C LEU A 95 -5.10 4.95 10.89
N LEU A 96 -4.51 4.24 9.95
CA LEU A 96 -3.15 4.50 9.54
C LEU A 96 -3.11 4.66 8.02
N TYR A 97 -2.38 5.66 7.55
CA TYR A 97 -1.97 5.72 6.15
C TYR A 97 -0.84 4.74 5.94
N TRP A 98 -0.84 4.07 4.82
CA TRP A 98 0.23 3.16 4.49
C TRP A 98 0.63 3.27 3.02
N VAL A 99 1.85 2.90 2.73
CA VAL A 99 2.35 2.75 1.36
C VAL A 99 3.22 1.49 1.32
N ALA A 100 3.10 0.75 0.23
CA ALA A 100 3.85 -0.48 0.02
C ALA A 100 4.49 -0.49 -1.36
N LEU A 101 5.64 -1.14 -1.45
CA LEU A 101 6.38 -1.31 -2.69
C LEU A 101 6.63 -2.79 -2.91
N GLY A 102 6.57 -3.19 -4.17
CA GLY A 102 6.87 -4.56 -4.56
C GLY A 102 6.85 -4.73 -6.07
N ASN A 103 6.85 -5.95 -6.49
CA ASN A 103 6.76 -6.27 -7.92
C ASN A 103 6.00 -7.57 -8.18
#